data_8f8bc5077712877ec68b61afa885cab1
#
_entry.id   8f8bc5077712877ec68b61afa885cab1
#
_cell.length_a   1.000
_cell.length_b   1.000
_cell.length_c   1.000
_cell.angle_alpha   90.00
_cell.angle_beta   90.00
_cell.angle_gamma   90.00
#
_symmetry.space_group_name_H-M   'P 1'
#
loop_
_entity.id
_entity.type
_entity.pdbx_description
1 polymer ?
#
loop_
_entity_poly.entity_id
_entity_poly.type
_entity_poly.pdbx_seq_one_letter_code
_entity_poly.pdbx_strand_id
1 'polypeptide(L)'
;MIGTIRSEDPIRSKIEALETTLSLPTVRKALGTLEGAHASDKRFGADDVMDIRVYEPGDEAKRIDWKTSARAGRPMVVQRERPCTSRTWLLLDVGQEMTGTCVSGEQAHQVAANALCMFAALSLRRGDEVSIVFGDAGSITRVPFNGGLAQFEHTLDDALQRDWSKPRNIDALLEYARRIRDRDALVILATDEHALEERHMESIRRIARTHPMVLIDVATINPFDDTHARTVFDAGSDRRVPAFLRTGKTAQEVRTHREYLSASVRHELNRCGSTVIRADSSERMFREFARMVSVSLARSTRNQLKAPSAITLGGKA
;
A
#
# COMPACT_ATOMS: atom_id res chain seq x y z
N MET A 1 -2.30 -24.06 -29.96
CA MET A 1 -3.02 -22.78 -29.83
C MET A 1 -4.02 -22.94 -28.69
N ILE A 2 -3.63 -22.65 -27.46
CA ILE A 2 -4.55 -22.60 -26.33
C ILE A 2 -4.75 -21.11 -26.09
N GLY A 3 -5.90 -20.61 -26.53
CA GLY A 3 -6.33 -19.24 -26.29
C GLY A 3 -6.51 -19.05 -24.79
N THR A 4 -5.70 -18.23 -24.21
CA THR A 4 -5.86 -17.74 -22.84
C THR A 4 -7.15 -16.93 -22.82
N ILE A 5 -8.25 -17.54 -22.37
CA ILE A 5 -9.46 -16.85 -22.01
C ILE A 5 -9.05 -15.97 -20.81
N ARG A 6 -8.80 -14.68 -21.06
CA ARG A 6 -8.79 -13.67 -19.99
C ARG A 6 -10.17 -13.75 -19.36
N SER A 7 -10.27 -14.43 -18.24
CA SER A 7 -11.37 -14.23 -17.32
C SER A 7 -11.30 -12.76 -16.93
N GLU A 8 -12.25 -11.94 -17.38
CA GLU A 8 -12.38 -10.57 -16.89
C GLU A 8 -12.64 -10.65 -15.39
N ASP A 9 -11.60 -10.49 -14.61
CA ASP A 9 -11.73 -10.42 -13.15
C ASP A 9 -12.54 -9.16 -12.83
N PRO A 10 -13.77 -9.31 -12.29
CA PRO A 10 -14.65 -8.17 -12.03
C PRO A 10 -14.02 -7.16 -11.06
N ILE A 11 -13.06 -7.59 -10.24
CA ILE A 11 -12.33 -6.69 -9.35
C ILE A 11 -11.32 -5.86 -10.12
N ARG A 12 -10.65 -6.44 -11.12
CA ARG A 12 -9.71 -5.69 -11.98
C ARG A 12 -10.42 -4.57 -12.74
N SER A 13 -11.60 -4.84 -13.29
CA SER A 13 -12.40 -3.78 -13.92
C SER A 13 -12.83 -2.67 -12.94
N LYS A 14 -13.10 -3.02 -11.66
CA LYS A 14 -13.36 -2.01 -10.62
C LYS A 14 -12.11 -1.20 -10.28
N ILE A 15 -10.93 -1.79 -10.29
CA ILE A 15 -9.65 -1.09 -10.05
C ILE A 15 -9.36 -0.12 -11.19
N GLU A 16 -9.53 -0.51 -12.43
CA GLU A 16 -9.41 0.36 -13.60
C GLU A 16 -10.40 1.53 -13.52
N ALA A 17 -11.66 1.26 -13.14
CA ALA A 17 -12.65 2.30 -12.92
C ALA A 17 -12.25 3.25 -11.77
N LEU A 18 -11.62 2.74 -10.72
CA LEU A 18 -11.09 3.56 -9.63
C LEU A 18 -10.00 4.51 -10.12
N GLU A 19 -9.08 4.03 -10.95
CA GLU A 19 -8.03 4.85 -11.55
C GLU A 19 -8.62 6.01 -12.37
N THR A 20 -9.65 5.74 -13.17
CA THR A 20 -10.26 6.75 -14.04
C THR A 20 -11.19 7.72 -13.31
N THR A 21 -11.89 7.28 -12.27
CA THR A 21 -12.90 8.08 -11.57
C THR A 21 -12.32 9.00 -10.50
N LEU A 22 -11.20 8.62 -9.86
CA LEU A 22 -10.55 9.46 -8.86
C LEU A 22 -9.84 10.63 -9.52
N SER A 23 -10.16 11.85 -9.08
CA SER A 23 -9.43 13.03 -9.54
C SER A 23 -8.00 13.04 -9.00
N LEU A 24 -7.07 13.59 -9.76
CA LEU A 24 -5.66 13.66 -9.36
C LEU A 24 -5.45 14.34 -7.99
N PRO A 25 -6.12 15.45 -7.65
CA PRO A 25 -6.05 16.03 -6.31
C PRO A 25 -6.49 15.06 -5.22
N THR A 26 -7.55 14.26 -5.47
CA THR A 26 -8.05 13.25 -4.53
C THR A 26 -7.01 12.17 -4.28
N VAL A 27 -6.40 11.65 -5.34
CA VAL A 27 -5.34 10.62 -5.25
C VAL A 27 -4.13 11.16 -4.48
N ARG A 28 -3.65 12.35 -4.83
CA ARG A 28 -2.53 13.01 -4.14
C ARG A 28 -2.82 13.20 -2.65
N LYS A 29 -4.04 13.60 -2.32
CA LYS A 29 -4.47 13.82 -0.95
C LYS A 29 -4.57 12.52 -0.16
N ALA A 30 -5.10 11.45 -0.75
CA ALA A 30 -5.20 10.14 -0.11
C ALA A 30 -3.83 9.54 0.19
N LEU A 31 -2.94 9.46 -0.81
CA LEU A 31 -1.59 8.94 -0.64
C LEU A 31 -0.75 9.85 0.26
N GLY A 32 -0.80 11.18 0.09
CA GLY A 32 -0.09 12.11 0.95
C GLY A 32 -0.50 12.02 2.43
N THR A 33 -1.75 11.64 2.74
CA THR A 33 -2.16 11.38 4.12
C THR A 33 -1.59 10.05 4.65
N LEU A 34 -1.45 9.05 3.80
CA LEU A 34 -0.81 7.78 4.17
C LEU A 34 0.70 7.97 4.38
N GLU A 35 1.35 8.77 3.54
CA GLU A 35 2.76 9.12 3.64
C GLU A 35 3.03 10.09 4.79
N GLY A 36 2.12 11.03 5.06
CA GLY A 36 2.27 12.10 6.05
C GLY A 36 2.00 11.69 7.50
N ALA A 37 1.78 10.41 7.79
CA ALA A 37 1.69 9.92 9.17
C ALA A 37 3.04 10.02 9.92
N HIS A 38 4.13 10.19 9.20
CA HIS A 38 5.43 10.58 9.72
C HIS A 38 5.64 12.04 9.36
N ALA A 39 5.89 12.88 10.37
CA ALA A 39 6.17 14.29 10.21
C ALA A 39 7.42 14.49 9.32
N SER A 40 7.22 14.48 8.01
CA SER A 40 8.20 15.05 7.10
C SER A 40 7.84 16.52 6.94
N ASP A 41 8.78 17.41 7.23
CA ASP A 41 8.67 18.86 7.04
C ASP A 41 8.56 19.25 5.54
N LYS A 42 8.43 18.28 4.65
CA LYS A 42 8.25 18.49 3.23
C LYS A 42 6.77 18.68 2.91
N ARG A 43 6.38 19.93 2.76
CA ARG A 43 5.08 20.32 2.24
C ARG A 43 4.91 19.76 0.82
N PHE A 44 4.05 18.77 0.67
CA PHE A 44 3.64 18.27 -0.63
C PHE A 44 2.76 19.32 -1.30
N GLY A 45 3.31 20.03 -2.27
CA GLY A 45 2.59 20.95 -3.16
C GLY A 45 2.41 20.28 -4.52
N ALA A 46 1.16 20.10 -4.90
CA ALA A 46 0.77 19.94 -6.29
C ALA A 46 1.28 21.12 -7.14
N ASP A 47 1.14 21.02 -8.48
CA ASP A 47 1.38 22.08 -9.48
C ASP A 47 0.70 23.44 -9.19
N ASP A 48 0.15 23.63 -8.01
CA ASP A 48 -0.32 24.91 -7.52
C ASP A 48 0.88 25.80 -7.23
N VAL A 49 0.81 26.99 -7.79
CA VAL A 49 1.67 28.13 -7.46
C VAL A 49 1.65 28.31 -5.94
N MET A 50 2.61 27.67 -5.25
CA MET A 50 2.56 27.53 -3.79
C MET A 50 3.04 28.77 -3.07
N ASP A 51 3.97 29.50 -3.64
CA ASP A 51 4.43 30.76 -3.08
C ASP A 51 4.95 31.67 -4.17
N ILE A 52 4.53 32.94 -4.11
CA ILE A 52 5.04 33.99 -4.96
C ILE A 52 5.83 34.91 -4.05
N ARG A 53 7.15 34.82 -4.13
CA ARG A 53 8.04 35.68 -3.36
C ARG A 53 8.71 36.74 -4.22
N VAL A 54 9.25 37.73 -3.58
CA VAL A 54 10.05 38.76 -4.25
C VAL A 54 11.31 38.12 -4.81
N TYR A 55 11.70 38.53 -6.03
CA TYR A 55 12.95 38.14 -6.65
C TYR A 55 14.14 38.57 -5.80
N GLU A 56 15.06 37.66 -5.57
CA GLU A 56 16.34 37.94 -4.90
C GLU A 56 17.50 37.69 -5.87
N PRO A 57 18.63 38.44 -5.74
CA PRO A 57 19.81 38.21 -6.55
C PRO A 57 20.32 36.75 -6.38
N GLY A 58 20.31 35.99 -7.48
CA GLY A 58 20.61 34.57 -7.50
C GLY A 58 19.47 33.69 -8.01
N ASP A 59 18.26 34.23 -8.08
CA ASP A 59 17.13 33.52 -8.67
C ASP A 59 17.23 33.44 -10.19
N GLU A 60 16.74 32.36 -10.77
CA GLU A 60 16.68 32.20 -12.22
C GLU A 60 15.64 33.16 -12.82
N ALA A 61 16.05 34.09 -13.68
CA ALA A 61 15.18 35.07 -14.32
C ALA A 61 14.00 34.45 -15.11
N LYS A 62 14.16 33.22 -15.61
CA LYS A 62 13.09 32.49 -16.29
C LYS A 62 11.92 32.06 -15.37
N ARG A 63 12.10 32.17 -14.05
CA ARG A 63 11.04 31.88 -13.07
C ARG A 63 10.24 33.11 -12.65
N ILE A 64 10.53 34.27 -13.21
CA ILE A 64 9.79 35.49 -12.94
C ILE A 64 8.39 35.39 -13.55
N ASP A 65 7.37 35.51 -12.71
CA ASP A 65 6.00 35.70 -13.17
C ASP A 65 5.75 37.19 -13.47
N TRP A 66 5.87 37.52 -14.76
CA TRP A 66 5.68 38.90 -15.23
C TRP A 66 4.28 39.44 -14.97
N LYS A 67 3.24 38.58 -14.96
CA LYS A 67 1.86 39.00 -14.70
C LYS A 67 1.67 39.44 -13.24
N THR A 68 2.21 38.65 -12.32
CA THR A 68 2.16 38.97 -10.88
C THR A 68 3.13 40.11 -10.56
N SER A 69 4.32 40.14 -11.20
CA SER A 69 5.29 41.21 -11.06
C SER A 69 4.71 42.58 -11.44
N ALA A 70 3.98 42.65 -12.57
CA ALA A 70 3.32 43.88 -13.02
C ALA A 70 2.26 44.38 -12.04
N ARG A 71 1.55 43.49 -11.36
CA ARG A 71 0.57 43.87 -10.33
C ARG A 71 1.23 44.27 -9.01
N ALA A 72 2.34 43.64 -8.66
CA ALA A 72 3.06 43.91 -7.42
C ALA A 72 4.04 45.10 -7.50
N GLY A 73 4.30 45.62 -8.72
CA GLY A 73 5.26 46.67 -8.96
C GLY A 73 6.73 46.30 -8.69
N ARG A 74 7.03 45.03 -8.56
CA ARG A 74 8.35 44.49 -8.30
C ARG A 74 8.47 43.08 -8.86
N PRO A 75 9.69 42.60 -9.25
CA PRO A 75 9.86 41.26 -9.75
C PRO A 75 9.42 40.21 -8.75
N MET A 76 8.53 39.33 -9.16
CA MET A 76 8.02 38.24 -8.35
C MET A 76 8.42 36.89 -8.99
N VAL A 77 8.94 35.97 -8.20
CA VAL A 77 9.35 34.64 -8.64
C VAL A 77 8.34 33.62 -8.15
N VAL A 78 7.85 32.82 -9.07
CA VAL A 78 7.05 31.65 -8.75
C VAL A 78 7.99 30.54 -8.27
N GLN A 79 7.87 30.19 -7.01
CA GLN A 79 8.52 29.02 -6.46
C GLN A 79 7.68 27.80 -6.83
N ARG A 80 8.03 27.16 -7.94
CA ARG A 80 7.51 25.83 -8.27
C ARG A 80 8.33 24.83 -7.47
N GLU A 81 7.72 24.15 -6.52
CA GLU A 81 8.33 22.93 -6.02
C GLU A 81 8.49 21.98 -7.20
N ARG A 82 9.68 21.43 -7.37
CA ARG A 82 9.83 20.26 -8.26
C ARG A 82 8.89 19.21 -7.68
N PRO A 83 8.01 18.59 -8.49
CA PRO A 83 7.28 17.44 -8.02
C PRO A 83 8.33 16.42 -7.56
N CYS A 84 8.50 16.26 -6.25
CA CYS A 84 9.22 15.13 -5.72
C CYS A 84 8.39 13.92 -6.10
N THR A 85 8.83 13.18 -7.11
CA THR A 85 8.24 11.89 -7.45
C THR A 85 8.40 11.01 -6.23
N SER A 86 7.31 10.74 -5.54
CA SER A 86 7.32 9.80 -4.42
C SER A 86 7.57 8.40 -4.94
N ARG A 87 8.06 7.52 -4.08
CA ARG A 87 8.30 6.13 -4.42
C ARG A 87 7.36 5.24 -3.65
N THR A 88 6.78 4.27 -4.35
CA THR A 88 5.95 3.24 -3.76
C THR A 88 6.60 1.88 -3.95
N TRP A 89 6.85 1.20 -2.84
CA TRP A 89 7.42 -0.14 -2.81
C TRP A 89 6.33 -1.14 -2.47
N LEU A 90 6.06 -2.04 -3.39
CA LEU A 90 5.08 -3.10 -3.27
C LEU A 90 5.84 -4.41 -3.03
N LEU A 91 5.78 -4.93 -1.80
CA LEU A 91 6.43 -6.16 -1.41
C LEU A 91 5.38 -7.27 -1.34
N LEU A 92 5.56 -8.31 -2.12
CA LEU A 92 4.69 -9.47 -2.15
C LEU A 92 5.42 -10.71 -1.65
N ASP A 93 4.89 -11.32 -0.61
CA ASP A 93 5.24 -12.67 -0.20
C ASP A 93 4.77 -13.64 -1.30
N VAL A 94 5.70 -14.40 -1.84
CA VAL A 94 5.44 -15.40 -2.88
C VAL A 94 5.88 -16.79 -2.43
N GLY A 95 5.87 -17.01 -1.13
CA GLY A 95 6.03 -18.33 -0.56
C GLY A 95 4.84 -19.25 -0.85
N GLN A 96 5.09 -20.57 -0.79
CA GLN A 96 4.10 -21.62 -1.03
C GLN A 96 2.83 -21.41 -0.19
N GLU A 97 2.94 -20.87 1.01
CA GLU A 97 1.85 -20.62 1.94
C GLU A 97 0.80 -19.65 1.36
N MET A 98 1.21 -18.76 0.44
CA MET A 98 0.30 -17.85 -0.27
C MET A 98 -0.62 -18.55 -1.28
N THR A 99 -0.48 -19.85 -1.47
CA THR A 99 -1.46 -20.67 -2.22
C THR A 99 -2.67 -21.05 -1.36
N GLY A 100 -2.67 -20.72 -0.07
CA GLY A 100 -3.78 -20.95 0.84
C GLY A 100 -5.08 -20.35 0.32
N THR A 101 -6.19 -21.06 0.52
CA THR A 101 -7.52 -20.66 0.02
C THR A 101 -8.20 -19.71 1.00
N CYS A 102 -8.80 -18.65 0.48
CA CYS A 102 -9.65 -17.72 1.23
C CYS A 102 -11.11 -18.24 1.30
N VAL A 103 -11.92 -17.61 2.14
CA VAL A 103 -13.36 -17.97 2.26
C VAL A 103 -14.12 -17.80 0.95
N SER A 104 -13.68 -16.87 0.10
CA SER A 104 -14.24 -16.65 -1.24
C SER A 104 -13.94 -17.75 -2.26
N GLY A 105 -13.00 -18.65 -1.95
CA GLY A 105 -12.45 -19.64 -2.89
C GLY A 105 -11.24 -19.13 -3.68
N GLU A 106 -10.90 -17.84 -3.58
CA GLU A 106 -9.68 -17.27 -4.16
C GLU A 106 -8.45 -17.76 -3.37
N GLN A 107 -7.30 -17.78 -4.02
CA GLN A 107 -6.03 -18.01 -3.33
C GLN A 107 -5.50 -16.72 -2.71
N ALA A 108 -4.75 -16.82 -1.61
CA ALA A 108 -4.26 -15.64 -0.88
C ALA A 108 -3.41 -14.72 -1.77
N HIS A 109 -2.56 -15.28 -2.64
CA HIS A 109 -1.76 -14.48 -3.57
C HIS A 109 -2.61 -13.69 -4.57
N GLN A 110 -3.79 -14.21 -4.99
CA GLN A 110 -4.69 -13.49 -5.90
C GLN A 110 -5.31 -12.28 -5.20
N VAL A 111 -5.77 -12.45 -3.96
CA VAL A 111 -6.30 -11.35 -3.14
C VAL A 111 -5.22 -10.31 -2.87
N ALA A 112 -4.00 -10.74 -2.54
CA ALA A 112 -2.85 -9.88 -2.34
C ALA A 112 -2.49 -9.10 -3.61
N ALA A 113 -2.45 -9.76 -4.76
CA ALA A 113 -2.16 -9.14 -6.06
C ALA A 113 -3.19 -8.05 -6.41
N ASN A 114 -4.47 -8.33 -6.23
CA ASN A 114 -5.53 -7.35 -6.43
C ASN A 114 -5.37 -6.13 -5.51
N ALA A 115 -4.98 -6.35 -4.23
CA ALA A 115 -4.66 -5.25 -3.33
C ALA A 115 -3.49 -4.40 -3.84
N LEU A 116 -2.41 -5.03 -4.30
CA LEU A 116 -1.26 -4.30 -4.85
C LEU A 116 -1.62 -3.50 -6.10
N CYS A 117 -2.50 -4.02 -6.97
CA CYS A 117 -3.02 -3.27 -8.12
C CYS A 117 -3.78 -2.01 -7.70
N MET A 118 -4.55 -2.04 -6.60
CA MET A 118 -5.25 -0.86 -6.08
C MET A 118 -4.26 0.26 -5.70
N PHE A 119 -3.18 -0.09 -5.02
CA PHE A 119 -2.14 0.87 -4.66
C PHE A 119 -1.34 1.32 -5.86
N ALA A 120 -1.01 0.41 -6.79
CA ALA A 120 -0.34 0.75 -8.03
C ALA A 120 -1.16 1.75 -8.86
N ALA A 121 -2.48 1.54 -9.00
CA ALA A 121 -3.38 2.44 -9.68
C ALA A 121 -3.32 3.87 -9.12
N LEU A 122 -3.34 4.02 -7.78
CA LEU A 122 -3.23 5.33 -7.14
C LEU A 122 -1.84 5.95 -7.34
N SER A 123 -0.77 5.17 -7.16
CA SER A 123 0.61 5.67 -7.26
C SER A 123 0.95 6.07 -8.69
N LEU A 124 0.61 5.24 -9.67
CA LEU A 124 0.82 5.54 -11.09
C LEU A 124 -0.01 6.75 -11.55
N ARG A 125 -1.24 6.89 -11.06
CA ARG A 125 -2.08 8.07 -11.32
C ARG A 125 -1.45 9.35 -10.79
N ARG A 126 -0.74 9.28 -9.68
CA ARG A 126 0.00 10.40 -9.09
C ARG A 126 1.30 10.72 -9.85
N GLY A 127 1.82 9.76 -10.61
CA GLY A 127 3.11 9.85 -11.28
C GLY A 127 4.28 9.39 -10.40
N ASP A 128 4.01 8.57 -9.38
CA ASP A 128 5.05 8.03 -8.50
C ASP A 128 5.85 6.93 -9.19
N GLU A 129 7.10 6.76 -8.75
CA GLU A 129 7.91 5.60 -9.13
C GLU A 129 7.41 4.36 -8.34
N VAL A 130 7.00 3.33 -9.06
CA VAL A 130 6.57 2.06 -8.48
C VAL A 130 7.66 1.01 -8.61
N SER A 131 7.93 0.27 -7.55
CA SER A 131 8.80 -0.92 -7.58
C SER A 131 8.08 -2.08 -6.92
N ILE A 132 8.12 -3.22 -7.57
CA ILE A 132 7.59 -4.47 -7.01
C ILE A 132 8.74 -5.36 -6.55
N VAL A 133 8.56 -6.01 -5.42
CA VAL A 133 9.52 -6.95 -4.84
C VAL A 133 8.79 -8.23 -4.50
N PHE A 134 9.25 -9.32 -5.07
CA PHE A 134 8.79 -10.67 -4.78
C PHE A 134 9.79 -11.37 -3.88
N GLY A 135 9.35 -11.99 -2.80
CA GLY A 135 10.24 -12.70 -1.88
C GLY A 135 9.73 -14.06 -1.45
N ASP A 136 10.61 -15.06 -1.57
CA ASP A 136 10.45 -16.40 -1.04
C ASP A 136 11.79 -16.86 -0.40
N ALA A 137 11.87 -18.11 0.04
CA ALA A 137 13.11 -18.67 0.61
C ALA A 137 14.23 -18.83 -0.43
N GLY A 138 13.92 -18.84 -1.71
CA GLY A 138 14.91 -19.02 -2.77
C GLY A 138 15.48 -17.71 -3.28
N SER A 139 14.71 -16.62 -3.27
CA SER A 139 15.12 -15.36 -3.87
C SER A 139 14.33 -14.15 -3.40
N ILE A 140 14.94 -12.98 -3.52
CA ILE A 140 14.23 -11.68 -3.51
C ILE A 140 14.48 -11.03 -4.86
N THR A 141 13.40 -10.81 -5.61
CA THR A 141 13.46 -10.23 -6.95
C THR A 141 12.78 -8.88 -6.95
N ARG A 142 13.50 -7.85 -7.35
CA ARG A 142 12.96 -6.50 -7.53
C ARG A 142 12.70 -6.26 -9.01
N VAL A 143 11.51 -5.80 -9.32
CA VAL A 143 11.13 -5.33 -10.66
C VAL A 143 10.79 -3.84 -10.56
N PRO A 144 11.66 -2.93 -11.05
CA PRO A 144 11.31 -1.52 -11.21
C PRO A 144 10.27 -1.40 -12.32
N PHE A 145 9.31 -0.49 -12.14
CA PHE A 145 8.19 -0.38 -13.05
C PHE A 145 7.99 1.07 -13.53
N ASN A 146 7.92 1.25 -14.85
CA ASN A 146 7.76 2.54 -15.52
C ASN A 146 6.63 2.53 -16.58
N GLY A 147 5.56 1.80 -16.32
CA GLY A 147 4.44 1.67 -17.25
C GLY A 147 3.11 2.16 -16.68
N GLY A 148 2.04 1.97 -17.42
CA GLY A 148 0.66 2.18 -16.96
C GLY A 148 0.10 1.00 -16.19
N LEU A 149 -1.11 1.14 -15.62
CA LEU A 149 -1.74 0.11 -14.78
C LEU A 149 -1.88 -1.24 -15.51
N ALA A 150 -2.34 -1.25 -16.75
CA ALA A 150 -2.52 -2.49 -17.50
C ALA A 150 -1.21 -3.27 -17.69
N GLN A 151 -0.08 -2.56 -17.89
CA GLN A 151 1.23 -3.20 -17.96
C GLN A 151 1.69 -3.69 -16.58
N PHE A 152 1.35 -2.97 -15.51
CA PHE A 152 1.62 -3.40 -14.14
C PHE A 152 0.89 -4.72 -13.83
N GLU A 153 -0.39 -4.80 -14.14
CA GLU A 153 -1.21 -6.01 -13.98
C GLU A 153 -0.62 -7.19 -14.73
N HIS A 154 -0.24 -6.99 -15.98
CA HIS A 154 0.41 -8.03 -16.78
C HIS A 154 1.73 -8.50 -16.15
N THR A 155 2.58 -7.57 -15.74
CA THR A 155 3.87 -7.89 -15.07
C THR A 155 3.65 -8.66 -13.77
N LEU A 156 2.62 -8.31 -13.01
CA LEU A 156 2.27 -8.98 -11.77
C LEU A 156 1.72 -10.38 -12.04
N ASP A 157 0.79 -10.51 -12.99
CA ASP A 157 0.18 -11.80 -13.35
C ASP A 157 1.21 -12.77 -13.92
N ASP A 158 2.15 -12.31 -14.76
CA ASP A 158 3.27 -13.12 -15.25
C ASP A 158 4.17 -13.61 -14.10
N ALA A 159 4.46 -12.75 -13.14
CA ALA A 159 5.27 -13.13 -11.98
C ALA A 159 4.56 -14.14 -11.06
N LEU A 160 3.23 -14.16 -11.06
CA LEU A 160 2.42 -15.10 -10.30
C LEU A 160 2.21 -16.45 -11.02
N GLN A 161 2.52 -16.54 -12.32
CA GLN A 161 2.61 -17.81 -13.06
C GLN A 161 3.91 -18.55 -12.73
N ARG A 162 4.21 -18.68 -11.46
CA ARG A 162 5.44 -19.30 -10.93
C ARG A 162 5.18 -20.68 -10.35
N ASP A 163 6.25 -21.43 -10.19
CA ASP A 163 6.23 -22.63 -9.37
C ASP A 163 6.18 -22.23 -7.88
N TRP A 164 5.08 -22.54 -7.22
CA TRP A 164 4.83 -22.27 -5.80
C TRP A 164 5.42 -23.36 -4.89
N SER A 165 6.66 -23.78 -5.15
CA SER A 165 7.35 -24.87 -4.41
C SER A 165 8.28 -24.35 -3.30
N LYS A 166 8.51 -23.05 -3.20
CA LYS A 166 9.42 -22.47 -2.23
C LYS A 166 8.65 -21.97 -1.00
N PRO A 167 9.11 -22.29 0.22
CA PRO A 167 8.51 -21.74 1.42
C PRO A 167 8.71 -20.21 1.48
N ARG A 168 7.94 -19.55 2.30
CA ARG A 168 8.08 -18.10 2.54
C ARG A 168 9.39 -17.76 3.25
N ASN A 169 9.81 -16.50 3.07
CA ASN A 169 10.87 -15.90 3.86
C ASN A 169 10.53 -14.45 4.20
N ILE A 170 9.67 -14.31 5.20
CA ILE A 170 9.19 -12.98 5.62
C ILE A 170 10.32 -12.14 6.24
N ASP A 171 11.27 -12.78 6.93
CA ASP A 171 12.43 -12.10 7.50
C ASP A 171 13.27 -11.40 6.42
N ALA A 172 13.45 -12.05 5.27
CA ALA A 172 14.18 -11.46 4.16
C ALA A 172 13.41 -10.30 3.52
N LEU A 173 12.07 -10.38 3.40
CA LEU A 173 11.25 -9.27 2.91
C LEU A 173 11.28 -8.09 3.87
N LEU A 174 11.18 -8.32 5.18
CA LEU A 174 11.27 -7.26 6.19
C LEU A 174 12.67 -6.63 6.21
N GLU A 175 13.72 -7.43 6.08
CA GLU A 175 15.09 -6.91 5.97
C GLU A 175 15.29 -6.11 4.69
N TYR A 176 14.70 -6.53 3.57
CA TYR A 176 14.70 -5.75 2.33
C TYR A 176 14.01 -4.41 2.53
N ALA A 177 12.80 -4.40 3.12
CA ALA A 177 12.07 -3.17 3.42
C ALA A 177 12.89 -2.22 4.31
N ARG A 178 13.57 -2.74 5.31
CA ARG A 178 14.43 -1.96 6.22
C ARG A 178 15.60 -1.28 5.50
N ARG A 179 16.09 -1.85 4.39
CA ARG A 179 17.21 -1.33 3.59
C ARG A 179 16.79 -0.31 2.55
N ILE A 180 15.52 -0.03 2.36
CA ILE A 180 15.03 1.02 1.48
C ILE A 180 15.59 2.36 2.01
N ARG A 181 16.32 3.08 1.16
CA ARG A 181 17.01 4.31 1.55
C ARG A 181 16.12 5.54 1.55
N ASP A 182 15.11 5.52 0.72
CA ASP A 182 14.15 6.62 0.59
C ASP A 182 13.14 6.57 1.73
N ARG A 183 13.35 7.41 2.74
CA ARG A 183 12.51 7.41 3.96
C ARG A 183 11.09 7.92 3.75
N ASP A 184 10.85 8.64 2.66
CA ASP A 184 9.53 9.17 2.32
C ASP A 184 8.76 8.18 1.40
N ALA A 185 9.36 7.03 1.06
CA ALA A 185 8.73 6.01 0.25
C ALA A 185 7.62 5.28 1.02
N LEU A 186 6.47 5.12 0.38
CA LEU A 186 5.40 4.28 0.88
C LEU A 186 5.76 2.81 0.70
N VAL A 187 5.76 2.05 1.78
CA VAL A 187 6.03 0.61 1.78
C VAL A 187 4.74 -0.16 2.00
N ILE A 188 4.40 -1.04 1.07
CA ILE A 188 3.22 -1.90 1.15
C ILE A 188 3.70 -3.33 1.17
N LEU A 189 3.43 -4.04 2.26
CA LEU A 189 3.74 -5.45 2.41
C LEU A 189 2.45 -6.26 2.30
N ALA A 190 2.39 -7.19 1.36
CA ALA A 190 1.26 -8.09 1.16
C ALA A 190 1.65 -9.53 1.49
N THR A 191 0.95 -10.14 2.42
CA THR A 191 1.15 -11.51 2.89
C THR A 191 -0.15 -12.05 3.51
N ASP A 192 -0.15 -13.30 3.95
CA ASP A 192 -1.27 -13.89 4.67
C ASP A 192 -1.18 -13.67 6.21
N GLU A 193 -2.25 -14.00 6.90
CA GLU A 193 -2.38 -13.81 8.35
C GLU A 193 -1.44 -14.67 9.20
N HIS A 194 -0.75 -15.64 8.59
CA HIS A 194 0.18 -16.54 9.30
C HIS A 194 1.64 -16.11 9.18
N ALA A 195 1.95 -15.13 8.32
CA ALA A 195 3.32 -14.75 8.03
C ALA A 195 4.00 -14.00 9.19
N LEU A 196 3.24 -13.18 9.91
CA LEU A 196 3.78 -12.30 10.94
C LEU A 196 3.55 -12.89 12.33
N GLU A 197 4.65 -13.17 13.00
CA GLU A 197 4.72 -13.65 14.37
C GLU A 197 5.22 -12.54 15.30
N GLU A 198 5.17 -12.77 16.61
CA GLU A 198 5.64 -11.82 17.63
C GLU A 198 7.11 -11.40 17.41
N ARG A 199 7.97 -12.33 16.98
CA ARG A 199 9.39 -12.07 16.67
C ARG A 199 9.61 -11.01 15.56
N HIS A 200 8.65 -10.82 14.67
CA HIS A 200 8.74 -9.86 13.58
C HIS A 200 8.35 -8.43 13.99
N MET A 201 7.71 -8.27 15.17
CA MET A 201 7.16 -6.98 15.59
C MET A 201 8.22 -5.89 15.72
N GLU A 202 9.43 -6.23 16.15
CA GLU A 202 10.51 -5.24 16.25
C GLU A 202 10.97 -4.77 14.87
N SER A 203 11.09 -5.67 13.89
CA SER A 203 11.43 -5.31 12.51
C SER A 203 10.37 -4.43 11.89
N ILE A 204 9.09 -4.75 12.10
CA ILE A 204 7.95 -3.94 11.66
C ILE A 204 7.99 -2.54 12.27
N ARG A 205 8.22 -2.42 13.58
CA ARG A 205 8.37 -1.11 14.25
C ARG A 205 9.50 -0.29 13.67
N ARG A 206 10.64 -0.91 13.37
CA ARG A 206 11.81 -0.22 12.77
C ARG A 206 11.47 0.30 11.37
N ILE A 207 10.81 -0.50 10.54
CA ILE A 207 10.38 -0.08 9.20
C ILE A 207 9.37 1.05 9.33
N ALA A 208 8.34 0.87 10.15
CA ALA A 208 7.26 1.84 10.32
C ALA A 208 7.70 3.19 10.92
N ARG A 209 8.86 3.25 11.60
CA ARG A 209 9.46 4.52 12.06
C ARG A 209 10.17 5.30 10.97
N THR A 210 10.56 4.64 9.90
CA THR A 210 11.35 5.23 8.82
C THR A 210 10.56 5.39 7.53
N HIS A 211 9.50 4.61 7.36
CA HIS A 211 8.67 4.60 6.16
C HIS A 211 7.20 4.56 6.55
N PRO A 212 6.33 5.33 5.88
CA PRO A 212 4.90 5.05 5.91
C PRO A 212 4.66 3.62 5.42
N MET A 213 3.92 2.84 6.18
CA MET A 213 3.73 1.43 5.88
C MET A 213 2.25 1.04 5.85
N VAL A 214 1.89 0.21 4.89
CA VAL A 214 0.60 -0.48 4.82
C VAL A 214 0.84 -1.97 4.79
N LEU A 215 0.19 -2.70 5.68
CA LEU A 215 0.16 -4.16 5.66
C LEU A 215 -1.15 -4.63 5.03
N ILE A 216 -1.03 -5.43 3.99
CA ILE A 216 -2.12 -6.22 3.40
C ILE A 216 -2.07 -7.60 4.06
N ASP A 217 -3.06 -7.87 4.91
CA ASP A 217 -3.20 -9.09 5.71
C ASP A 217 -4.33 -9.94 5.12
N VAL A 218 -3.97 -10.97 4.35
CA VAL A 218 -4.96 -11.83 3.69
C VAL A 218 -5.37 -12.97 4.62
N ALA A 219 -6.67 -13.02 4.93
CA ALA A 219 -7.23 -14.05 5.78
C ALA A 219 -7.61 -15.30 4.97
N THR A 220 -7.09 -16.44 5.38
CA THR A 220 -7.36 -17.75 4.77
C THR A 220 -8.38 -18.56 5.57
N ILE A 221 -8.90 -19.63 4.98
CA ILE A 221 -9.79 -20.54 5.69
C ILE A 221 -9.11 -21.15 6.93
N ASN A 222 -9.89 -21.45 7.93
CA ASN A 222 -9.39 -22.23 9.06
C ASN A 222 -9.37 -23.72 8.68
N PRO A 223 -8.20 -24.37 8.55
CA PRO A 223 -8.12 -25.74 8.09
C PRO A 223 -8.73 -26.77 9.04
N PHE A 224 -8.99 -26.37 10.29
CA PHE A 224 -9.59 -27.21 11.31
C PHE A 224 -11.14 -27.09 11.39
N ASP A 225 -11.73 -26.15 10.64
CA ASP A 225 -13.17 -26.03 10.56
C ASP A 225 -13.76 -27.22 9.78
N ASP A 226 -14.78 -27.86 10.33
CA ASP A 226 -15.45 -29.02 9.75
C ASP A 226 -16.47 -28.64 8.66
N THR A 227 -16.77 -27.36 8.52
CA THR A 227 -17.66 -26.83 7.46
C THR A 227 -17.07 -26.87 6.07
N HIS A 228 -15.75 -27.05 5.96
CA HIS A 228 -15.04 -27.11 4.68
C HIS A 228 -15.01 -28.53 4.09
N ALA A 229 -14.49 -28.62 2.85
CA ALA A 229 -14.39 -29.87 2.09
C ALA A 229 -13.84 -31.05 2.92
N ARG A 230 -14.18 -32.27 2.51
CA ARG A 230 -13.76 -33.50 3.22
C ARG A 230 -12.24 -33.63 3.36
N THR A 231 -11.48 -33.07 2.43
CA THR A 231 -10.01 -33.12 2.44
C THR A 231 -9.48 -31.69 2.42
N VAL A 232 -8.68 -31.36 3.43
CA VAL A 232 -7.98 -30.09 3.55
C VAL A 232 -6.49 -30.36 3.61
N PHE A 233 -5.72 -29.60 2.85
CA PHE A 233 -4.27 -29.64 2.85
C PHE A 233 -3.71 -28.37 3.47
N ASP A 234 -2.60 -28.50 4.17
CA ASP A 234 -1.82 -27.37 4.64
C ASP A 234 -0.99 -26.79 3.48
N ALA A 235 -1.17 -25.52 3.18
CA ALA A 235 -0.54 -24.85 2.04
C ALA A 235 1.00 -24.83 2.13
N GLY A 236 1.56 -24.76 3.35
CA GLY A 236 3.01 -24.68 3.55
C GLY A 236 3.72 -26.01 3.45
N SER A 237 3.05 -27.14 3.75
CA SER A 237 3.66 -28.47 3.77
C SER A 237 3.06 -29.45 2.77
N ASP A 238 2.00 -29.07 2.09
CA ASP A 238 1.17 -29.93 1.21
C ASP A 238 0.69 -31.22 1.90
N ARG A 239 0.61 -31.20 3.23
CA ARG A 239 0.16 -32.33 4.03
C ARG A 239 -1.33 -32.23 4.29
N ARG A 240 -1.97 -33.40 4.21
CA ARG A 240 -3.38 -33.50 4.56
C ARG A 240 -3.58 -33.24 6.05
N VAL A 241 -4.51 -32.35 6.40
CA VAL A 241 -4.94 -32.13 7.78
C VAL A 241 -5.73 -33.34 8.27
N PRO A 242 -5.27 -34.02 9.35
CA PRO A 242 -5.94 -35.20 9.87
C PRO A 242 -7.38 -34.88 10.33
N ALA A 243 -8.33 -35.75 9.95
CA ALA A 243 -9.75 -35.49 10.28
C ALA A 243 -10.01 -35.43 11.79
N PHE A 244 -9.25 -36.14 12.62
CA PHE A 244 -9.41 -36.10 14.07
C PHE A 244 -9.00 -34.78 14.73
N LEU A 245 -8.21 -33.95 14.05
CA LEU A 245 -7.87 -32.59 14.47
C LEU A 245 -8.94 -31.57 14.10
N ARG A 246 -9.81 -31.92 13.18
CA ARG A 246 -10.88 -31.03 12.69
C ARG A 246 -12.07 -31.11 13.64
N THR A 247 -11.95 -30.45 14.79
CA THR A 247 -12.98 -30.37 15.83
C THR A 247 -13.34 -28.92 16.09
N GLY A 248 -14.57 -28.69 16.54
CA GLY A 248 -15.01 -27.36 16.91
C GLY A 248 -14.11 -26.68 17.95
N LYS A 249 -13.52 -27.46 18.87
CA LYS A 249 -12.59 -26.96 19.88
C LYS A 249 -11.28 -26.48 19.21
N THR A 250 -10.65 -27.29 18.38
CA THR A 250 -9.42 -26.93 17.68
C THR A 250 -9.65 -25.74 16.73
N ALA A 251 -10.77 -25.74 16.01
CA ALA A 251 -11.15 -24.62 15.16
C ALA A 251 -11.28 -23.30 15.93
N GLN A 252 -11.87 -23.36 17.12
CA GLN A 252 -12.03 -22.20 17.98
C GLN A 252 -10.70 -21.72 18.57
N GLU A 253 -9.83 -22.61 19.00
CA GLU A 253 -8.50 -22.28 19.51
C GLU A 253 -7.66 -21.58 18.43
N VAL A 254 -7.66 -22.11 17.21
CA VAL A 254 -6.95 -21.49 16.07
C VAL A 254 -7.53 -20.12 15.73
N ARG A 255 -8.85 -19.98 15.73
CA ARG A 255 -9.52 -18.70 15.47
C ARG A 255 -9.12 -17.66 16.53
N THR A 256 -9.15 -18.01 17.81
CA THR A 256 -8.77 -17.11 18.90
C THR A 256 -7.29 -16.69 18.77
N HIS A 257 -6.41 -17.63 18.44
CA HIS A 257 -4.99 -17.34 18.24
C HIS A 257 -4.75 -16.39 17.05
N ARG A 258 -5.41 -16.63 15.92
CA ARG A 258 -5.34 -15.76 14.72
C ARG A 258 -5.85 -14.35 15.03
N GLU A 259 -6.97 -14.23 15.72
CA GLU A 259 -7.53 -12.94 16.12
C GLU A 259 -6.58 -12.17 17.05
N TYR A 260 -5.95 -12.87 18.00
CA TYR A 260 -4.95 -12.27 18.89
C TYR A 260 -3.73 -11.75 18.12
N LEU A 261 -3.14 -12.56 17.24
CA LEU A 261 -1.98 -12.13 16.44
C LEU A 261 -2.33 -10.95 15.53
N SER A 262 -3.45 -11.03 14.82
CA SER A 262 -3.90 -9.95 13.95
C SER A 262 -4.16 -8.66 14.72
N ALA A 263 -4.74 -8.75 15.92
CA ALA A 263 -4.96 -7.60 16.78
C ALA A 263 -3.63 -6.99 17.28
N SER A 264 -2.66 -7.83 17.63
CA SER A 264 -1.33 -7.39 18.08
C SER A 264 -0.58 -6.66 16.95
N VAL A 265 -0.55 -7.24 15.75
CA VAL A 265 0.08 -6.61 14.56
C VAL A 265 -0.58 -5.27 14.26
N ARG A 266 -1.91 -5.24 14.25
CA ARG A 266 -2.68 -4.00 14.00
C ARG A 266 -2.41 -2.94 15.04
N HIS A 267 -2.35 -3.32 16.31
CA HIS A 267 -2.05 -2.41 17.41
C HIS A 267 -0.67 -1.77 17.25
N GLU A 268 0.35 -2.57 16.97
CA GLU A 268 1.72 -2.09 16.78
C GLU A 268 1.86 -1.17 15.57
N LEU A 269 1.29 -1.54 14.43
CA LEU A 269 1.32 -0.72 13.24
C LEU A 269 0.58 0.61 13.43
N ASN A 270 -0.60 0.58 14.06
CA ASN A 270 -1.35 1.81 14.35
C ASN A 270 -0.58 2.76 15.27
N ARG A 271 0.16 2.23 16.26
CA ARG A 271 1.02 3.05 17.14
C ARG A 271 2.15 3.75 16.38
N CYS A 272 2.61 3.16 15.29
CA CYS A 272 3.64 3.73 14.41
C CYS A 272 3.03 4.58 13.27
N GLY A 273 1.74 4.85 13.29
CA GLY A 273 1.06 5.61 12.23
C GLY A 273 0.85 4.83 10.93
N SER A 274 1.10 3.52 10.93
CA SER A 274 0.91 2.63 9.80
C SER A 274 -0.49 2.01 9.78
N THR A 275 -0.89 1.45 8.65
CA THR A 275 -2.25 0.93 8.45
C THR A 275 -2.22 -0.56 8.14
N VAL A 276 -3.22 -1.29 8.62
CA VAL A 276 -3.47 -2.70 8.25
C VAL A 276 -4.80 -2.80 7.53
N ILE A 277 -4.79 -3.43 6.36
CA ILE A 277 -5.98 -3.81 5.61
C ILE A 277 -6.08 -5.33 5.64
N ARG A 278 -7.16 -5.84 6.24
CA ARG A 278 -7.39 -7.28 6.34
C ARG A 278 -8.65 -7.66 5.59
N ALA A 279 -8.54 -8.67 4.72
CA ALA A 279 -9.69 -9.23 4.01
C ALA A 279 -9.47 -10.70 3.64
N ASP A 280 -10.57 -11.40 3.44
CA ASP A 280 -10.69 -12.81 3.07
C ASP A 280 -11.16 -13.01 1.62
N SER A 281 -11.21 -11.93 0.86
CA SER A 281 -11.60 -11.91 -0.56
C SER A 281 -11.19 -10.62 -1.23
N SER A 282 -11.01 -10.64 -2.55
CA SER A 282 -10.72 -9.44 -3.34
C SER A 282 -11.82 -8.39 -3.25
N GLU A 283 -13.08 -8.78 -3.20
CA GLU A 283 -14.21 -7.86 -3.06
C GLU A 283 -14.20 -7.15 -1.70
N ARG A 284 -13.91 -7.87 -0.61
CA ARG A 284 -13.77 -7.26 0.71
C ARG A 284 -12.53 -6.39 0.80
N MET A 285 -11.43 -6.82 0.21
CA MET A 285 -10.19 -6.04 0.12
C MET A 285 -10.45 -4.70 -0.58
N PHE A 286 -11.18 -4.71 -1.70
CA PHE A 286 -11.55 -3.48 -2.41
C PHE A 286 -12.39 -2.54 -1.54
N ARG A 287 -13.38 -3.06 -0.80
CA ARG A 287 -14.21 -2.25 0.11
C ARG A 287 -13.39 -1.63 1.24
N GLU A 288 -12.50 -2.41 1.87
CA GLU A 288 -11.63 -1.91 2.93
C GLU A 288 -10.63 -0.86 2.41
N PHE A 289 -10.09 -1.08 1.22
CA PHE A 289 -9.24 -0.10 0.54
C PHE A 289 -10.00 1.20 0.25
N ALA A 290 -11.19 1.12 -0.34
CA ALA A 290 -12.02 2.31 -0.61
C ALA A 290 -12.37 3.07 0.68
N ARG A 291 -12.66 2.35 1.77
CA ARG A 291 -12.88 2.93 3.10
C ARG A 291 -11.63 3.66 3.61
N MET A 292 -10.46 3.04 3.48
CA MET A 292 -9.19 3.63 3.89
C MET A 292 -8.92 4.94 3.14
N VAL A 293 -9.09 4.95 1.82
CA VAL A 293 -8.93 6.15 0.99
C VAL A 293 -9.91 7.24 1.43
N SER A 294 -11.18 6.90 1.65
CA SER A 294 -12.22 7.85 2.08
C SER A 294 -11.91 8.46 3.46
N VAL A 295 -11.45 7.66 4.42
CA VAL A 295 -11.05 8.15 5.75
C VAL A 295 -9.83 9.05 5.67
N SER A 296 -8.84 8.70 4.83
CA SER A 296 -7.66 9.51 4.59
C SER A 296 -8.02 10.89 4.03
N LEU A 297 -8.95 10.92 3.08
CA LEU A 297 -9.47 12.18 2.52
C LEU A 297 -10.19 13.04 3.57
N ALA A 298 -11.05 12.43 4.39
CA ALA A 298 -11.78 13.13 5.45
C ALA A 298 -10.84 13.72 6.51
N ARG A 299 -9.80 12.99 6.93
CA ARG A 299 -8.78 13.49 7.87
C ARG A 299 -8.01 14.69 7.31
N SER A 300 -7.61 14.61 6.04
CA SER A 300 -6.89 15.70 5.36
C SER A 300 -7.74 16.98 5.28
N THR A 301 -9.05 16.87 5.00
CA THR A 301 -9.96 18.03 4.98
C THR A 301 -10.10 18.65 6.36
N ARG A 302 -10.22 17.84 7.42
CA ARG A 302 -10.33 18.32 8.80
C ARG A 302 -9.07 19.03 9.28
N ASN A 303 -7.88 18.57 8.86
CA ASN A 303 -6.61 19.21 9.21
C ASN A 303 -6.44 20.57 8.51
N GLN A 304 -6.91 20.71 7.28
CA GLN A 304 -6.91 22.00 6.57
C GLN A 304 -7.84 23.03 7.24
N LEU A 305 -8.98 22.59 7.76
CA LEU A 305 -9.91 23.47 8.48
C LEU A 305 -9.41 23.89 9.87
N LYS A 306 -8.47 23.13 10.46
CA LYS A 306 -7.86 23.43 11.76
C LYS A 306 -6.58 24.25 11.69
N ALA A 307 -5.99 24.44 10.51
CA ALA A 307 -4.88 25.35 10.34
C ALA A 307 -5.37 26.80 10.64
N PRO A 308 -4.83 27.50 11.64
CA PRO A 308 -5.25 28.87 11.92
C PRO A 308 -4.95 29.71 10.70
N SER A 309 -6.00 30.37 10.17
CA SER A 309 -5.82 31.45 9.21
C SER A 309 -4.90 32.46 9.88
N ALA A 310 -3.71 32.67 9.35
CA ALA A 310 -2.84 33.75 9.76
C ALA A 310 -3.56 35.07 9.44
N ILE A 311 -4.29 35.54 10.39
CA ILE A 311 -4.90 36.90 10.34
C ILE A 311 -3.71 37.85 10.39
N THR A 312 -3.36 38.40 9.26
CA THR A 312 -2.47 39.56 9.16
C THR A 312 -3.17 40.72 9.81
N LEU A 313 -2.91 40.97 11.09
CA LEU A 313 -3.22 42.23 11.73
C LEU A 313 -2.33 43.31 11.11
N GLY A 314 -2.88 43.97 10.10
CA GLY A 314 -2.36 45.24 9.62
C GLY A 314 -2.46 46.28 10.74
N GLY A 315 -1.38 46.46 11.48
CA GLY A 315 -1.21 47.58 12.38
C GLY A 315 -1.02 48.85 11.58
N LYS A 316 -1.98 49.77 11.66
CA LYS A 316 -1.77 51.19 11.39
C LYS A 316 -0.99 51.79 12.54
N ALA A 317 0.11 52.43 12.24
CA ALA A 317 0.55 53.68 12.84
C ALA A 317 1.69 54.24 11.97
#